data_679c198383f80842ef7ceb8b7deabff0
#
_entry.id   679c198383f80842ef7ceb8b7deabff0
#
_cell.length_a   1.000
_cell.length_b   1.000
_cell.length_c   1.000
_cell.angle_alpha   90.00
_cell.angle_beta   90.00
_cell.angle_gamma   90.00
#
_symmetry.space_group_name_H-M   'P 1'
#
loop_
_entity.id
_entity.type
_entity.pdbx_description
1 polymer ?
#
loop_
_entity_poly.entity_id
_entity_poly.type
_entity_poly.pdbx_seq_one_letter_code
_entity_poly.pdbx_strand_id
1 'polypeptide(L)'
;MEEGYVKKLNKLMKDQKLDEEYIKLCCGYAQKLIDNDVPVIFDFKHLSLLLGVNVADVAFYLFADDSRYYEEIKIPKKSGGYRAIDIPSQRLKEIQRWILANILNKYLLHKCSYGFQKGKSIYDNARLHVGKECVVNMDMKDFFPSIRQE
;
A
#
# COMPACT_ATOMS: atom_id res chain seq x y z
N MET A 1 -19.74 -12.62 9.17
CA MET A 1 -19.58 -12.85 7.71
C MET A 1 -18.25 -13.52 7.35
N GLU A 2 -17.23 -13.40 8.17
CA GLU A 2 -15.83 -13.77 7.88
C GLU A 2 -15.50 -15.26 8.08
N GLU A 3 -16.08 -15.92 9.08
CA GLU A 3 -15.92 -17.37 9.27
C GLU A 3 -16.41 -18.21 8.08
N GLY A 4 -17.31 -17.66 7.27
CA GLY A 4 -17.83 -18.31 6.07
C GLY A 4 -16.85 -18.35 4.89
N TYR A 5 -15.94 -17.33 4.75
CA TYR A 5 -15.04 -17.25 3.60
C TYR A 5 -14.00 -18.37 3.62
N VAL A 6 -13.24 -18.52 4.71
CA VAL A 6 -12.19 -19.55 4.82
C VAL A 6 -12.78 -20.96 4.76
N LYS A 7 -13.95 -21.19 5.37
CA LYS A 7 -14.65 -22.47 5.26
C LYS A 7 -15.05 -22.80 3.81
N LYS A 8 -15.57 -21.80 3.06
CA LYS A 8 -15.90 -21.96 1.64
C LYS A 8 -14.65 -22.19 0.79
N LEU A 9 -13.59 -21.42 1.02
CA LEU A 9 -12.31 -21.58 0.35
C LEU A 9 -11.77 -22.99 0.53
N ASN A 10 -11.69 -23.46 1.77
CA ASN A 10 -11.23 -24.82 2.10
C ASN A 10 -12.04 -25.88 1.35
N LYS A 11 -13.38 -25.77 1.38
CA LYS A 11 -14.25 -26.71 0.68
C LYS A 11 -13.99 -26.72 -0.82
N LEU A 12 -13.96 -25.54 -1.46
CA LEU A 12 -13.73 -25.40 -2.90
C LEU A 12 -12.37 -25.98 -3.32
N MET A 13 -11.32 -25.73 -2.53
CA MET A 13 -9.98 -26.26 -2.82
C MET A 13 -9.93 -27.78 -2.67
N LYS A 14 -10.62 -28.36 -1.69
CA LYS A 14 -10.76 -29.83 -1.53
C LYS A 14 -11.54 -30.45 -2.68
N ASP A 15 -12.61 -29.82 -3.12
CA ASP A 15 -13.41 -30.29 -4.27
C ASP A 15 -12.58 -30.32 -5.56
N GLN A 16 -11.60 -29.42 -5.68
CA GLN A 16 -10.61 -29.39 -6.77
C GLN A 16 -9.45 -30.38 -6.58
N LYS A 17 -9.46 -31.18 -5.50
CA LYS A 17 -8.42 -32.16 -5.17
C LYS A 17 -7.00 -31.58 -5.09
N LEU A 18 -6.89 -30.34 -4.60
CA LEU A 18 -5.59 -29.70 -4.37
C LEU A 18 -4.89 -30.34 -3.16
N ASP A 19 -3.58 -30.20 -3.11
CA ASP A 19 -2.75 -30.70 -2.02
C ASP A 19 -3.16 -30.11 -0.66
N GLU A 20 -3.19 -30.95 0.39
CA GLU A 20 -3.64 -30.53 1.72
C GLU A 20 -2.73 -29.46 2.35
N GLU A 21 -1.43 -29.54 2.12
CA GLU A 21 -0.47 -28.56 2.64
C GLU A 21 -0.68 -27.19 1.98
N TYR A 22 -0.91 -27.19 0.66
CA TYR A 22 -1.26 -25.99 -0.07
C TYR A 22 -2.59 -25.39 0.37
N ILE A 23 -3.62 -26.21 0.60
CA ILE A 23 -4.91 -25.76 1.14
C ILE A 23 -4.71 -25.08 2.50
N LYS A 24 -3.95 -25.71 3.40
CA LYS A 24 -3.65 -25.17 4.73
C LYS A 24 -2.94 -23.82 4.64
N LEU A 25 -1.96 -23.70 3.73
CA LEU A 25 -1.23 -22.43 3.48
C LEU A 25 -2.18 -21.33 3.02
N CYS A 26 -3.00 -21.59 2.00
CA CYS A 26 -3.94 -20.60 1.45
C CYS A 26 -5.01 -20.18 2.46
N CYS A 27 -5.56 -21.12 3.22
CA CYS A 27 -6.54 -20.85 4.27
C CYS A 27 -5.92 -20.03 5.42
N GLY A 28 -4.71 -20.38 5.84
CA GLY A 28 -3.98 -19.64 6.87
C GLY A 28 -3.63 -18.21 6.44
N TYR A 29 -3.20 -18.05 5.18
CA TYR A 29 -2.96 -16.72 4.59
C TYR A 29 -4.25 -15.88 4.57
N ALA A 30 -5.35 -16.45 4.06
CA ALA A 30 -6.64 -15.77 4.00
C ALA A 30 -7.13 -15.35 5.39
N GLN A 31 -7.06 -16.26 6.38
CA GLN A 31 -7.45 -15.98 7.76
C GLN A 31 -6.64 -14.83 8.34
N LYS A 32 -5.31 -14.85 8.17
CA LYS A 32 -4.43 -13.77 8.66
C LYS A 32 -4.78 -12.40 8.08
N LEU A 33 -5.16 -12.32 6.81
CA LEU A 33 -5.58 -11.06 6.20
C LEU A 33 -6.94 -10.60 6.75
N ILE A 34 -7.90 -11.51 6.86
CA ILE A 34 -9.23 -11.24 7.41
C ILE A 34 -9.14 -10.74 8.86
N ASP A 35 -8.33 -11.39 9.70
CA ASP A 35 -8.14 -11.01 11.11
C ASP A 35 -7.56 -9.58 11.25
N ASN A 36 -6.88 -9.09 10.22
CA ASN A 36 -6.34 -7.73 10.17
C ASN A 36 -7.21 -6.75 9.36
N ASP A 37 -8.44 -7.14 9.01
CA ASP A 37 -9.37 -6.34 8.19
C ASP A 37 -8.76 -5.93 6.83
N VAL A 38 -7.91 -6.78 6.25
CA VAL A 38 -7.26 -6.59 4.94
C VAL A 38 -7.92 -7.51 3.92
N PRO A 39 -8.23 -7.03 2.71
CA PRO A 39 -8.79 -7.88 1.64
C PRO A 39 -7.87 -9.05 1.33
N VAL A 40 -8.47 -10.24 1.12
CA VAL A 40 -7.72 -11.41 0.67
C VAL A 40 -7.38 -11.24 -0.82
N ILE A 41 -6.09 -11.24 -1.14
CA ILE A 41 -5.59 -11.07 -2.52
C ILE A 41 -4.59 -12.19 -2.76
N PHE A 42 -4.90 -13.13 -3.65
CA PHE A 42 -4.00 -14.22 -4.02
C PHE A 42 -3.11 -13.88 -5.21
N ASP A 43 -3.63 -13.12 -6.17
CA ASP A 43 -2.91 -12.72 -7.38
C ASP A 43 -3.45 -11.39 -7.94
N PHE A 44 -2.84 -10.91 -9.04
CA PHE A 44 -3.26 -9.67 -9.69
C PHE A 44 -4.62 -9.76 -10.39
N LYS A 45 -5.09 -10.96 -10.75
CA LYS A 45 -6.44 -11.17 -11.29
C LYS A 45 -7.47 -10.99 -10.18
N HIS A 46 -7.21 -11.53 -9.00
CA HIS A 46 -8.05 -11.31 -7.83
C HIS A 46 -8.05 -9.82 -7.43
N LEU A 47 -6.89 -9.17 -7.45
CA LEU A 47 -6.79 -7.73 -7.21
C LEU A 47 -7.65 -6.94 -8.22
N SER A 48 -7.62 -7.29 -9.50
CA SER A 48 -8.43 -6.61 -10.54
C SER A 48 -9.93 -6.69 -10.27
N LEU A 49 -10.41 -7.84 -9.80
CA LEU A 49 -11.82 -8.03 -9.39
C LEU A 49 -12.19 -7.14 -8.21
N LEU A 50 -11.33 -7.05 -7.20
CA LEU A 50 -11.56 -6.19 -6.03
C LEU A 50 -11.54 -4.71 -6.38
N LEU A 51 -10.71 -4.31 -7.33
CA LEU A 51 -10.63 -2.94 -7.85
C LEU A 51 -11.77 -2.60 -8.82
N GLY A 52 -12.50 -3.59 -9.32
CA GLY A 52 -13.51 -3.39 -10.38
C GLY A 52 -12.89 -2.92 -11.70
N VAL A 53 -11.66 -3.33 -12.01
CA VAL A 53 -10.92 -2.94 -13.23
C VAL A 53 -10.58 -4.16 -14.08
N ASN A 54 -10.23 -3.92 -15.34
CA ASN A 54 -9.79 -4.99 -16.23
C ASN A 54 -8.43 -5.56 -15.78
N VAL A 55 -8.26 -6.87 -15.89
CA VAL A 55 -6.97 -7.55 -15.61
C VAL A 55 -5.83 -6.97 -16.43
N ALA A 56 -6.10 -6.60 -17.69
CA ALA A 56 -5.10 -5.98 -18.56
C ALA A 56 -4.61 -4.63 -18.04
N ASP A 57 -5.49 -3.84 -17.40
CA ASP A 57 -5.10 -2.55 -16.80
C ASP A 57 -4.15 -2.76 -15.62
N VAL A 58 -4.44 -3.73 -14.75
CA VAL A 58 -3.57 -4.06 -13.62
C VAL A 58 -2.23 -4.58 -14.12
N ALA A 59 -2.25 -5.50 -15.09
CA ALA A 59 -1.02 -6.02 -15.69
C ALA A 59 -0.19 -4.91 -16.36
N PHE A 60 -0.84 -3.95 -17.02
CA PHE A 60 -0.16 -2.79 -17.59
C PHE A 60 0.63 -2.01 -16.54
N TYR A 61 0.02 -1.68 -15.40
CA TYR A 61 0.71 -0.95 -14.33
C TYR A 61 1.79 -1.75 -13.60
N LEU A 62 1.73 -3.08 -13.66
CA LEU A 62 2.73 -3.94 -13.04
C LEU A 62 3.98 -4.17 -13.93
N PHE A 63 3.80 -4.15 -15.26
CA PHE A 63 4.82 -4.61 -16.20
C PHE A 63 5.23 -3.59 -17.26
N ALA A 64 4.49 -2.49 -17.42
CA ALA A 64 4.86 -1.44 -18.35
C ALA A 64 5.91 -0.50 -17.74
N ASP A 65 6.61 0.22 -18.62
CA ASP A 65 7.53 1.29 -18.22
C ASP A 65 6.79 2.45 -17.55
N ASP A 66 7.35 2.99 -16.47
CA ASP A 66 6.75 4.04 -15.63
C ASP A 66 6.43 5.31 -16.43
N SER A 67 7.19 5.63 -17.46
CA SER A 67 6.97 6.80 -18.33
C SER A 67 5.61 6.78 -19.04
N ARG A 68 4.92 5.63 -19.09
CA ARG A 68 3.61 5.47 -19.72
C ARG A 68 2.44 5.88 -18.85
N TYR A 69 2.64 5.96 -17.53
CA TYR A 69 1.55 6.22 -16.61
C TYR A 69 1.88 7.24 -15.50
N TYR A 70 3.12 7.78 -15.53
CA TYR A 70 3.51 8.95 -14.76
C TYR A 70 3.89 10.11 -15.69
N GLU A 71 3.54 11.32 -15.30
CA GLU A 71 3.95 12.57 -15.91
C GLU A 71 4.86 13.33 -14.96
N GLU A 72 6.08 13.65 -15.39
CA GLU A 72 6.99 14.47 -14.60
C GLU A 72 6.64 15.96 -14.74
N ILE A 73 6.39 16.61 -13.62
CA ILE A 73 6.28 18.08 -13.55
C ILE A 73 7.40 18.67 -12.70
N LYS A 74 7.81 19.91 -13.03
CA LYS A 74 8.83 20.64 -12.28
C LYS A 74 8.19 21.75 -11.47
N ILE A 75 8.34 21.67 -10.14
CA ILE A 75 7.83 22.69 -9.20
C ILE A 75 9.00 23.52 -8.66
N PRO A 76 8.91 24.86 -8.64
CA PRO A 76 9.97 25.71 -8.09
C PRO A 76 10.11 25.49 -6.57
N LYS A 77 11.36 25.42 -6.10
CA LYS A 77 11.70 25.36 -4.67
C LYS A 77 11.77 26.78 -4.10
N LYS A 78 11.38 26.97 -2.83
CA LYS A 78 11.54 28.24 -2.12
C LYS A 78 13.02 28.67 -1.99
N SER A 79 13.93 27.71 -1.95
CA SER A 79 15.39 27.93 -1.90
C SER A 79 16.03 28.15 -3.27
N GLY A 80 15.25 28.29 -4.34
CA GLY A 80 15.73 28.36 -5.74
C GLY A 80 15.85 26.97 -6.39
N GLY A 81 15.82 26.94 -7.74
CA GLY A 81 15.81 25.73 -8.53
C GLY A 81 14.44 25.05 -8.59
N TYR A 82 14.41 23.82 -9.13
CA TYR A 82 13.19 23.04 -9.33
C TYR A 82 13.31 21.68 -8.66
N ARG A 83 12.19 21.08 -8.32
CA ARG A 83 12.10 19.65 -8.03
C ARG A 83 11.15 18.98 -8.99
N ALA A 84 11.52 17.81 -9.49
CA ALA A 84 10.65 16.96 -10.25
C ALA A 84 9.63 16.29 -9.31
N ILE A 85 8.41 16.15 -9.78
CA ILE A 85 7.33 15.41 -9.13
C ILE A 85 6.66 14.56 -10.19
N ASP A 86 6.57 13.27 -9.93
CA ASP A 86 5.87 12.32 -10.79
C ASP A 86 4.39 12.28 -10.42
N ILE A 87 3.54 12.62 -11.39
CA ILE A 87 2.08 12.59 -11.24
C ILE A 87 1.55 11.32 -11.90
N PRO A 88 0.93 10.42 -11.15
CA PRO A 88 0.32 9.23 -11.73
C PRO A 88 -0.91 9.61 -12.57
N SER A 89 -1.17 8.83 -13.62
CA SER A 89 -2.42 8.90 -14.37
C SER A 89 -3.62 8.78 -13.43
N GLN A 90 -4.77 9.35 -13.81
CA GLN A 90 -5.97 9.34 -12.97
C GLN A 90 -6.35 7.92 -12.54
N ARG A 91 -6.28 6.97 -13.47
CA ARG A 91 -6.59 5.55 -13.21
C ARG A 91 -5.65 4.92 -12.19
N LEU A 92 -4.34 5.13 -12.34
CA LEU A 92 -3.35 4.63 -11.37
C LEU A 92 -3.57 5.27 -9.99
N LYS A 93 -3.88 6.56 -9.94
CA LYS A 93 -4.19 7.28 -8.70
C LYS A 93 -5.40 6.70 -7.96
N GLU A 94 -6.42 6.24 -8.68
CA GLU A 94 -7.58 5.55 -8.10
C GLU A 94 -7.17 4.21 -7.48
N ILE A 95 -6.36 3.42 -8.18
CA ILE A 95 -5.80 2.16 -7.68
C ILE A 95 -4.96 2.40 -6.42
N GLN A 96 -4.05 3.37 -6.47
CA GLN A 96 -3.21 3.73 -5.31
C GLN A 96 -4.04 4.16 -4.10
N ARG A 97 -5.11 4.93 -4.30
CA ARG A 97 -6.04 5.34 -3.23
C ARG A 97 -6.79 4.15 -2.65
N TRP A 98 -7.21 3.21 -3.48
CA TRP A 98 -7.86 1.99 -3.01
C TRP A 98 -6.91 1.16 -2.14
N ILE A 99 -5.66 0.96 -2.59
CA ILE A 99 -4.61 0.26 -1.83
C ILE A 99 -4.35 0.96 -0.49
N LEU A 100 -4.22 2.29 -0.51
CA LEU A 100 -4.04 3.08 0.71
C LEU A 100 -5.20 2.86 1.70
N ALA A 101 -6.44 2.95 1.21
CA ALA A 101 -7.62 2.88 2.05
C ALA A 101 -7.87 1.47 2.63
N ASN A 102 -7.68 0.43 1.81
CA ASN A 102 -8.10 -0.93 2.15
C ASN A 102 -6.94 -1.80 2.68
N ILE A 103 -5.69 -1.42 2.43
CA ILE A 103 -4.52 -2.19 2.85
C ILE A 103 -3.64 -1.37 3.79
N LEU A 104 -3.04 -0.29 3.30
CA LEU A 104 -1.99 0.42 4.04
C LEU A 104 -2.51 1.08 5.32
N ASN A 105 -3.72 1.65 5.30
CA ASN A 105 -4.34 2.27 6.49
C ASN A 105 -4.75 1.27 7.57
N LYS A 106 -4.67 -0.04 7.30
CA LYS A 106 -4.92 -1.10 8.28
C LYS A 106 -3.70 -1.43 9.13
N TYR A 107 -2.51 -1.02 8.69
CA TYR A 107 -1.30 -1.23 9.47
C TYR A 107 -1.21 -0.26 10.64
N LEU A 108 -0.89 -0.82 11.81
CA LEU A 108 -0.57 -0.03 12.99
C LEU A 108 0.81 0.60 12.81
N LEU A 109 0.83 1.92 12.67
CA LEU A 109 2.08 2.65 12.55
C LEU A 109 2.70 2.87 13.93
N HIS A 110 4.04 2.98 13.97
CA HIS A 110 4.73 3.23 15.23
C HIS A 110 4.28 4.55 15.86
N LYS A 111 4.17 4.60 17.18
CA LYS A 111 3.69 5.77 17.94
C LYS A 111 4.45 7.07 17.68
N CYS A 112 5.71 6.97 17.25
CA CYS A 112 6.55 8.12 16.88
C CYS A 112 6.37 8.59 15.44
N SER A 113 5.58 7.90 14.62
CA SER A 113 5.25 8.34 13.26
C SER A 113 4.12 9.37 13.33
N TYR A 114 4.32 10.54 12.74
CA TYR A 114 3.32 11.61 12.65
C TYR A 114 3.02 11.99 11.21
N GLY A 115 3.90 11.65 10.28
CA GLY A 115 3.69 11.88 8.85
C GLY A 115 2.68 10.92 8.24
N PHE A 116 1.83 11.44 7.36
CA PHE A 116 0.87 10.66 6.56
C PHE A 116 -0.14 9.81 7.35
N GLN A 117 -0.31 10.07 8.64
CA GLN A 117 -1.30 9.41 9.48
C GLN A 117 -2.61 10.19 9.55
N LYS A 118 -3.73 9.48 9.36
CA LYS A 118 -5.06 10.05 9.60
C LYS A 118 -5.21 10.48 11.07
N GLY A 119 -5.67 11.71 11.31
CA GLY A 119 -5.86 12.25 12.65
C GLY A 119 -4.59 12.75 13.34
N LYS A 120 -3.43 12.71 12.67
CA LYS A 120 -2.20 13.34 13.13
C LYS A 120 -1.88 14.59 12.31
N SER A 121 -1.26 15.57 12.95
CA SER A 121 -0.88 16.83 12.34
C SER A 121 0.60 17.16 12.60
N ILE A 122 1.13 18.11 11.84
CA ILE A 122 2.48 18.67 12.10
C ILE A 122 2.55 19.31 13.50
N TYR A 123 1.41 19.81 14.01
CA TYR A 123 1.32 20.40 15.33
C TYR A 123 1.50 19.34 16.43
N ASP A 124 0.90 18.17 16.27
CA ASP A 124 1.06 17.05 17.21
C ASP A 124 2.50 16.58 17.29
N ASN A 125 3.21 16.55 16.16
CA ASN A 125 4.65 16.28 16.13
C ASN A 125 5.44 17.36 16.86
N ALA A 126 5.20 18.63 16.53
CA ALA A 126 5.92 19.75 17.12
C ALA A 126 5.77 19.84 18.65
N ARG A 127 4.57 19.54 19.18
CA ARG A 127 4.29 19.55 20.63
C ARG A 127 5.23 18.67 21.45
N LEU A 128 5.74 17.58 20.89
CA LEU A 128 6.67 16.66 21.60
C LEU A 128 8.02 17.31 21.87
N HIS A 129 8.35 18.35 21.13
CA HIS A 129 9.65 19.03 21.20
C HIS A 129 9.60 20.32 22.05
N VAL A 130 8.39 20.73 22.45
CA VAL A 130 8.23 21.93 23.31
C VAL A 130 8.89 21.71 24.68
N GLY A 131 9.66 22.69 25.13
CA GLY A 131 10.34 22.64 26.42
C GLY A 131 11.55 21.69 26.49
N LYS A 132 12.04 21.19 25.35
CA LYS A 132 13.29 20.41 25.29
C LYS A 132 14.48 21.34 25.17
N GLU A 133 15.56 21.00 25.84
CA GLU A 133 16.81 21.77 25.80
C GLU A 133 17.50 21.69 24.42
N CYS A 134 17.32 20.58 23.72
CA CYS A 134 17.88 20.37 22.41
C CYS A 134 16.91 19.57 21.52
N VAL A 135 16.81 19.95 20.26
CA VAL A 135 16.08 19.22 19.21
C VAL A 135 17.01 18.99 18.03
N VAL A 136 17.20 17.71 17.68
CA VAL A 136 18.02 17.31 16.53
C VAL A 136 17.12 16.92 15.38
N ASN A 137 17.29 17.58 14.22
CA ASN A 137 16.63 17.22 12.98
C ASN A 137 17.60 16.42 12.11
N MET A 138 17.14 15.25 11.66
CA MET A 138 17.87 14.42 10.71
C MET A 138 16.96 14.11 9.53
N ASP A 139 17.55 14.14 8.33
CA ASP A 139 16.86 13.78 7.08
C ASP A 139 17.76 12.83 6.29
N MET A 140 17.14 11.78 5.72
CA MET A 140 17.85 10.82 4.89
C MET A 140 17.75 11.26 3.44
N LYS A 141 18.91 11.66 2.86
CA LYS A 141 18.99 12.04 1.45
C LYS A 141 18.54 10.89 0.56
N ASP A 142 17.69 11.22 -0.40
CA ASP A 142 17.21 10.29 -1.43
C ASP A 142 16.64 8.97 -0.86
N PHE A 143 15.95 9.03 0.30
CA PHE A 143 15.42 7.85 0.99
C PHE A 143 14.58 6.96 0.06
N PHE A 144 13.53 7.50 -0.57
CA PHE A 144 12.67 6.71 -1.44
C PHE A 144 13.37 6.19 -2.70
N PRO A 145 14.18 7.00 -3.43
CA PRO A 145 14.96 6.50 -4.56
C PRO A 145 16.01 5.44 -4.19
N SER A 146 16.43 5.38 -2.92
CA SER A 146 17.39 4.37 -2.44
C SER A 146 16.77 3.00 -2.18
N ILE A 147 15.44 2.93 -2.02
CA ILE A 147 14.72 1.67 -1.82
C ILE A 147 14.61 0.97 -3.17
N ARG A 148 15.25 -0.19 -3.29
CA ARG A 148 15.19 -1.04 -4.48
C ARG A 148 14.31 -2.25 -4.21
N GLN A 149 13.63 -2.70 -5.24
CA GLN A 149 12.99 -4.01 -5.25
C GLN A 149 14.10 -5.05 -5.48
N GLU A 150 14.26 -5.98 -4.56
CA GLU A 150 15.18 -7.14 -4.72
C GLU A 150 14.51 -8.26 -5.52
#